data_7ceb27582a4ea58339a040f222d613fd
#
_entry.id   7ceb27582a4ea58339a040f222d613fd
#
_cell.length_a   1.000
_cell.length_b   1.000
_cell.length_c   1.000
_cell.angle_alpha   90.00
_cell.angle_beta   90.00
_cell.angle_gamma   90.00
#
_symmetry.space_group_name_H-M   'P 1'
#
loop_
_entity.id
_entity.type
_entity.pdbx_description
1 polymer ?
#
loop_
_entity_poly.entity_id
_entity_poly.type
_entity_poly.pdbx_seq_one_letter_code
_entity_poly.pdbx_strand_id
1 'polypeptide(L)'
;VLGCRASTFTVREQHYALVEVNGLEPGSVTPYQVRLNGRLAWPAPGSPWPDSRIRTRGGSAPVRVVFGSCRHAKSEDPRSAAAEGVDALDVQASRMADMAPEDWPDALLLLGDQVYADDPTPQTRRWSYSRRRDIPASPDYEVGDFTEYAQLYRDSWASAEIRWLMSTVPTAMIFDDHDVRDDWNTSSAWRAWVTAKPWWPQRIRGALAAYWIYQHIGNLPPKERHSDPTWRAVQEAGGDAWPVLQAMADAADADPSAIQWSFRWDVDGVRLVMVDTRCGRILTEGRRTMLGDAEFSWVEDAVSADVHQAQHVLVGSSLPWLLGPAIHDVESVNEMACARGSALGERIRQALDLEHWAAFRNSFDRLSALLQRVSAAPHAPETISVLSGDVHHSYVAQADFSGSVGGSPVYQLVCSPVHHSIPWYVAALMRAAWFGPLVAVVRSMVRRYGVPGPALSWRLLSGPIFGNAVATLVFSDRNAELVIEKSGTGGQLEPVSQITLTDPNGQR
;
A
#
# COMPACT_ATOMS: atom_id res chain seq x y z
N VAL A 1 -33.70 7.76 11.44
CA VAL A 1 -32.50 8.43 10.94
C VAL A 1 -31.49 8.46 12.05
N LEU A 2 -30.34 7.81 11.88
CA LEU A 2 -29.20 7.92 12.79
C LEU A 2 -28.45 9.22 12.49
N GLY A 3 -28.09 9.98 13.53
CA GLY A 3 -27.31 11.20 13.38
C GLY A 3 -26.06 11.14 14.27
N CYS A 4 -24.88 11.14 13.65
CA CYS A 4 -23.61 11.21 14.34
C CYS A 4 -22.98 12.59 14.15
N ARG A 5 -22.20 13.06 15.13
CA ARG A 5 -21.54 14.37 15.08
C ARG A 5 -20.11 14.27 15.59
N ALA A 6 -19.21 15.01 14.95
CA ALA A 6 -17.86 15.24 15.41
C ALA A 6 -17.49 16.70 15.21
N SER A 7 -16.66 17.24 16.10
CA SER A 7 -16.02 18.53 15.90
C SER A 7 -14.90 18.39 14.86
N THR A 8 -14.68 19.45 14.09
CA THR A 8 -13.47 19.53 13.25
C THR A 8 -12.26 19.86 14.11
N PHE A 9 -11.12 19.27 13.75
CA PHE A 9 -9.81 19.73 14.20
C PHE A 9 -9.10 20.47 13.07
N THR A 10 -8.22 21.36 13.43
CA THR A 10 -7.50 22.20 12.47
C THR A 10 -6.03 21.81 12.46
N VAL A 11 -5.45 21.69 11.27
CA VAL A 11 -4.01 21.52 11.08
C VAL A 11 -3.57 22.55 10.06
N ARG A 12 -2.80 23.55 10.51
CA ARG A 12 -2.51 24.73 9.73
C ARG A 12 -3.86 25.40 9.31
N GLU A 13 -4.07 25.60 8.03
CA GLU A 13 -5.31 26.21 7.50
C GLU A 13 -6.34 25.17 7.03
N GLN A 14 -6.06 23.88 7.23
CA GLN A 14 -6.94 22.78 6.81
C GLN A 14 -7.80 22.29 7.97
N HIS A 15 -9.03 21.89 7.67
CA HIS A 15 -9.99 21.40 8.65
C HIS A 15 -10.38 19.97 8.33
N TYR A 16 -10.30 19.10 9.32
CA TYR A 16 -10.58 17.68 9.21
C TYR A 16 -11.62 17.28 10.25
N ALA A 17 -12.37 16.23 9.96
CA ALA A 17 -13.26 15.60 10.92
C ALA A 17 -13.24 14.08 10.70
N LEU A 18 -13.31 13.33 11.79
CA LEU A 18 -13.55 11.90 11.78
C LEU A 18 -14.85 11.63 12.52
N VAL A 19 -15.82 11.05 11.83
CA VAL A 19 -17.16 10.78 12.36
C VAL A 19 -17.34 9.28 12.50
N GLU A 20 -17.50 8.80 13.72
CA GLU A 20 -17.86 7.40 13.97
C GLU A 20 -19.37 7.23 13.89
N VAL A 21 -19.79 6.26 13.07
CA VAL A 21 -21.20 5.91 12.90
C VAL A 21 -21.45 4.57 13.59
N ASN A 22 -22.23 4.58 14.65
CA ASN A 22 -22.58 3.40 15.43
C ASN A 22 -24.07 3.09 15.31
N GLY A 23 -24.47 1.85 15.65
CA GLY A 23 -25.86 1.43 15.69
C GLY A 23 -26.50 1.13 14.35
N LEU A 24 -25.70 0.84 13.33
CA LEU A 24 -26.20 0.31 12.07
C LEU A 24 -26.50 -1.18 12.22
N GLU A 25 -27.59 -1.63 11.64
CA GLU A 25 -27.97 -3.04 11.64
C GLU A 25 -26.98 -3.86 10.81
N PRO A 26 -26.60 -5.06 11.26
CA PRO A 26 -25.81 -6.00 10.45
C PRO A 26 -26.51 -6.33 9.11
N GLY A 27 -25.75 -6.44 8.03
CA GLY A 27 -26.28 -6.75 6.70
C GLY A 27 -27.08 -5.62 6.07
N SER A 28 -26.95 -4.39 6.55
CA SER A 28 -27.68 -3.24 6.03
C SER A 28 -26.89 -2.43 4.99
N VAL A 29 -27.63 -1.74 4.12
CA VAL A 29 -27.10 -0.79 3.13
C VAL A 29 -27.76 0.56 3.38
N THR A 30 -27.06 1.46 4.06
CA THR A 30 -27.63 2.72 4.58
C THR A 30 -27.05 3.92 3.82
N PRO A 31 -27.86 4.68 3.06
CA PRO A 31 -27.43 5.94 2.45
C PRO A 31 -27.13 6.96 3.53
N TYR A 32 -26.12 7.82 3.30
CA TYR A 32 -25.74 8.85 4.25
C TYR A 32 -25.48 10.20 3.59
N GLN A 33 -25.51 11.23 4.41
CA GLN A 33 -25.17 12.60 4.02
C GLN A 33 -24.25 13.22 5.07
N VAL A 34 -23.30 14.02 4.60
CA VAL A 34 -22.47 14.85 5.48
C VAL A 34 -22.93 16.30 5.43
N ARG A 35 -23.09 16.92 6.61
CA ARG A 35 -23.45 18.32 6.74
C ARG A 35 -22.39 19.07 7.53
N LEU A 36 -21.95 20.21 7.03
CA LEU A 36 -21.07 21.15 7.71
C LEU A 36 -21.91 22.33 8.18
N ASN A 37 -21.97 22.56 9.49
CA ASN A 37 -22.78 23.62 10.08
C ASN A 37 -24.25 23.65 9.56
N GLY A 38 -24.85 22.46 9.42
CA GLY A 38 -26.21 22.28 8.94
C GLY A 38 -26.37 22.32 7.42
N ARG A 39 -25.36 22.71 6.64
CA ARG A 39 -25.40 22.75 5.17
C ARG A 39 -24.92 21.42 4.60
N LEU A 40 -25.62 20.93 3.58
CA LEU A 40 -25.22 19.71 2.86
C LEU A 40 -23.85 19.93 2.22
N ALA A 41 -22.89 19.06 2.57
CA ALA A 41 -21.54 19.03 2.03
C ALA A 41 -21.29 17.79 1.17
N TRP A 42 -21.90 16.64 1.52
CA TRP A 42 -21.83 15.42 0.74
C TRP A 42 -23.18 14.67 0.75
N PRO A 43 -23.66 14.08 -0.37
CA PRO A 43 -23.05 14.20 -1.71
C PRO A 43 -23.01 15.66 -2.20
N ALA A 44 -22.10 15.95 -3.12
CA ALA A 44 -22.01 17.28 -3.71
C ALA A 44 -23.31 17.62 -4.45
N PRO A 45 -23.86 18.86 -4.32
CA PRO A 45 -25.06 19.24 -5.04
C PRO A 45 -24.91 19.03 -6.56
N GLY A 46 -25.87 18.33 -7.18
CA GLY A 46 -25.84 18.01 -8.61
C GLY A 46 -24.86 16.90 -9.00
N SER A 47 -24.33 16.14 -8.04
CA SER A 47 -23.52 14.94 -8.34
C SER A 47 -24.31 13.97 -9.20
N PRO A 48 -23.75 13.47 -10.32
CA PRO A 48 -24.39 12.42 -11.13
C PRO A 48 -24.24 11.01 -10.50
N TRP A 49 -23.41 10.89 -9.46
CA TRP A 49 -23.12 9.62 -8.81
C TRP A 49 -24.25 9.18 -7.90
N PRO A 50 -24.48 7.86 -7.74
CA PRO A 50 -25.41 7.35 -6.75
C PRO A 50 -25.11 7.85 -5.34
N ASP A 51 -26.09 7.87 -4.45
CA ASP A 51 -25.89 8.19 -3.04
C ASP A 51 -24.83 7.29 -2.43
N SER A 52 -23.87 7.88 -1.73
CA SER A 52 -22.88 7.13 -0.94
C SER A 52 -23.59 6.37 0.18
N ARG A 53 -23.13 5.15 0.43
CA ARG A 53 -23.77 4.22 1.37
C ARG A 53 -22.76 3.60 2.30
N ILE A 54 -23.15 3.41 3.54
CA ILE A 54 -22.42 2.56 4.48
C ILE A 54 -23.05 1.17 4.39
N ARG A 55 -22.24 0.18 4.06
CA ARG A 55 -22.63 -1.24 4.06
C ARG A 55 -22.07 -1.91 5.29
N THR A 56 -22.91 -2.57 6.05
CA THR A 56 -22.49 -3.43 7.17
C THR A 56 -22.55 -4.88 6.72
N ARG A 57 -21.55 -5.65 7.12
CA ARG A 57 -21.53 -7.08 6.88
C ARG A 57 -22.54 -7.81 7.76
N GLY A 58 -23.14 -8.88 7.23
CA GLY A 58 -24.09 -9.71 7.97
C GLY A 58 -24.47 -10.91 7.12
N GLY A 59 -24.01 -12.09 7.50
CA GLY A 59 -24.32 -13.34 6.81
C GLY A 59 -23.17 -13.89 5.96
N SER A 60 -23.47 -14.86 5.10
CA SER A 60 -22.53 -15.66 4.31
C SER A 60 -22.27 -15.13 2.89
N ALA A 61 -22.56 -13.84 2.62
CA ALA A 61 -22.28 -13.27 1.31
C ALA A 61 -20.75 -13.22 1.05
N PRO A 62 -20.30 -13.43 -0.20
CA PRO A 62 -18.89 -13.36 -0.54
C PRO A 62 -18.22 -12.05 -0.08
N VAL A 63 -16.98 -12.13 0.41
CA VAL A 63 -16.17 -10.95 0.71
C VAL A 63 -15.41 -10.57 -0.55
N ARG A 64 -15.57 -9.33 -1.00
CA ARG A 64 -14.89 -8.79 -2.19
C ARG A 64 -13.88 -7.73 -1.78
N VAL A 65 -12.62 -7.94 -2.12
CA VAL A 65 -11.52 -7.01 -1.83
C VAL A 65 -10.91 -6.57 -3.15
N VAL A 66 -10.98 -5.28 -3.44
CA VAL A 66 -10.25 -4.66 -4.57
C VAL A 66 -8.94 -4.10 -4.06
N PHE A 67 -7.84 -4.29 -4.80
CA PHE A 67 -6.55 -3.72 -4.42
C PHE A 67 -5.74 -3.26 -5.63
N GLY A 68 -4.79 -2.36 -5.35
CA GLY A 68 -3.79 -1.84 -6.28
C GLY A 68 -2.88 -0.82 -5.63
N SER A 69 -1.94 -0.29 -6.39
CA SER A 69 -0.94 0.69 -5.93
C SER A 69 -0.51 1.65 -7.04
N CYS A 70 0.36 2.60 -6.73
CA CYS A 70 1.01 3.48 -7.69
C CYS A 70 -0.03 4.23 -8.54
N ARG A 71 -0.70 5.17 -7.90
CA ARG A 71 -1.69 6.01 -8.55
C ARG A 71 -1.19 7.45 -8.65
N HIS A 72 -0.57 7.79 -9.80
CA HIS A 72 -0.26 9.17 -10.12
C HIS A 72 -1.55 9.99 -10.34
N ALA A 73 -1.58 11.22 -9.82
CA ALA A 73 -2.74 12.11 -10.00
C ALA A 73 -2.91 12.47 -11.48
N LYS A 74 -4.16 12.63 -11.93
CA LYS A 74 -4.44 13.03 -13.31
C LYS A 74 -3.85 14.39 -13.64
N SER A 75 -3.09 14.43 -14.73
CA SER A 75 -2.51 15.66 -15.25
C SER A 75 -3.50 16.43 -16.11
N GLU A 76 -3.54 17.77 -15.95
CA GLU A 76 -4.23 18.67 -16.90
C GLU A 76 -3.46 18.81 -18.24
N ASP A 77 -2.18 18.43 -18.27
CA ASP A 77 -1.41 18.42 -19.52
C ASP A 77 -1.79 17.22 -20.39
N PRO A 78 -2.32 17.43 -21.61
CA PRO A 78 -2.79 16.33 -22.44
C PRO A 78 -1.71 15.30 -22.82
N ARG A 79 -0.43 15.69 -22.85
CA ARG A 79 0.66 14.76 -23.18
C ARG A 79 0.95 13.82 -22.00
N SER A 80 1.02 14.37 -20.80
CA SER A 80 1.20 13.58 -19.58
C SER A 80 0.00 12.64 -19.38
N ALA A 81 -1.22 13.15 -19.47
CA ALA A 81 -2.43 12.34 -19.37
C ALA A 81 -2.48 11.21 -20.42
N ALA A 82 -2.06 11.46 -21.65
CA ALA A 82 -2.00 10.42 -22.69
C ALA A 82 -0.92 9.36 -22.43
N ALA A 83 0.19 9.74 -21.78
CA ALA A 83 1.26 8.82 -21.42
C ALA A 83 0.87 7.89 -20.25
N GLU A 84 0.14 8.40 -19.26
CA GLU A 84 -0.31 7.66 -18.08
C GLU A 84 -1.48 6.71 -18.41
N GLY A 85 -2.30 7.06 -19.40
CA GLY A 85 -3.43 6.26 -19.87
C GLY A 85 -4.68 6.42 -19.00
N VAL A 86 -5.54 5.41 -18.96
CA VAL A 86 -6.82 5.43 -18.25
C VAL A 86 -6.63 4.94 -16.82
N ASP A 87 -7.06 5.74 -15.84
CA ASP A 87 -7.03 5.38 -14.43
C ASP A 87 -7.99 4.20 -14.15
N ALA A 88 -7.44 3.11 -13.66
CA ALA A 88 -8.20 1.88 -13.44
C ALA A 88 -9.20 2.01 -12.28
N LEU A 89 -8.94 2.85 -11.26
CA LEU A 89 -9.91 3.13 -10.19
C LEU A 89 -11.08 3.98 -10.64
N ASP A 90 -10.89 4.91 -11.58
CA ASP A 90 -12.00 5.66 -12.16
C ASP A 90 -12.95 4.74 -12.94
N VAL A 91 -12.38 3.80 -13.71
CA VAL A 91 -13.17 2.80 -14.42
C VAL A 91 -13.89 1.87 -13.45
N GLN A 92 -13.21 1.47 -12.36
CA GLN A 92 -13.82 0.70 -11.27
C GLN A 92 -14.98 1.45 -10.62
N ALA A 93 -14.81 2.73 -10.32
CA ALA A 93 -15.89 3.57 -9.76
C ALA A 93 -17.08 3.66 -10.71
N SER A 94 -16.82 3.90 -12.01
CA SER A 94 -17.88 3.97 -13.04
C SER A 94 -18.65 2.66 -13.16
N ARG A 95 -17.95 1.52 -13.21
CA ARG A 95 -18.57 0.19 -13.19
C ARG A 95 -19.45 -0.03 -11.97
N MET A 96 -18.94 0.32 -10.77
CA MET A 96 -19.69 0.17 -9.52
C MET A 96 -20.97 1.00 -9.48
N ALA A 97 -21.00 2.19 -10.10
CA ALA A 97 -22.18 3.03 -10.13
C ALA A 97 -23.39 2.35 -10.81
N ASP A 98 -23.11 1.44 -11.75
CA ASP A 98 -24.12 0.66 -12.47
C ASP A 98 -24.44 -0.70 -11.81
N MET A 99 -23.71 -1.08 -10.74
CA MET A 99 -23.90 -2.35 -10.02
C MET A 99 -24.90 -2.19 -8.87
N ALA A 100 -25.55 -3.30 -8.51
CA ALA A 100 -26.31 -3.36 -7.27
C ALA A 100 -25.38 -3.21 -6.04
N PRO A 101 -25.79 -2.48 -4.99
CA PRO A 101 -24.94 -2.25 -3.82
C PRO A 101 -24.43 -3.53 -3.13
N GLU A 102 -25.15 -4.63 -3.27
CA GLU A 102 -24.79 -5.95 -2.74
C GLU A 102 -23.55 -6.55 -3.41
N ASP A 103 -23.28 -6.11 -4.65
CA ASP A 103 -22.14 -6.59 -5.44
C ASP A 103 -20.90 -5.67 -5.35
N TRP A 104 -21.01 -4.54 -4.65
CA TRP A 104 -19.88 -3.65 -4.45
C TRP A 104 -18.77 -4.30 -3.61
N PRO A 105 -17.51 -3.89 -3.77
CA PRO A 105 -16.42 -4.33 -2.91
C PRO A 105 -16.70 -4.04 -1.43
N ASP A 106 -16.25 -4.93 -0.56
CA ASP A 106 -16.31 -4.77 0.89
C ASP A 106 -15.12 -3.99 1.42
N ALA A 107 -14.00 -4.02 0.69
CA ALA A 107 -12.82 -3.21 0.98
C ALA A 107 -12.07 -2.83 -0.30
N LEU A 108 -11.45 -1.66 -0.28
CA LEU A 108 -10.46 -1.18 -1.23
C LEU A 108 -9.12 -1.07 -0.48
N LEU A 109 -8.08 -1.75 -0.97
CA LEU A 109 -6.74 -1.71 -0.40
C LEU A 109 -5.80 -0.97 -1.35
N LEU A 110 -5.23 0.13 -0.90
CA LEU A 110 -4.28 0.92 -1.66
C LEU A 110 -2.88 0.73 -1.06
N LEU A 111 -2.03 0.02 -1.81
CA LEU A 111 -0.79 -0.58 -1.34
C LEU A 111 0.44 0.27 -1.71
N GLY A 112 0.42 1.54 -1.34
CA GLY A 112 1.51 2.49 -1.58
C GLY A 112 1.26 3.44 -2.75
N ASP A 113 2.01 4.53 -2.77
CA ASP A 113 2.04 5.58 -3.79
C ASP A 113 0.66 6.15 -4.11
N GLN A 114 -0.01 6.63 -3.08
CA GLN A 114 -1.28 7.34 -3.25
C GLN A 114 -1.06 8.78 -3.75
N VAL A 115 0.11 9.31 -3.51
CA VAL A 115 0.58 10.60 -4.00
C VAL A 115 2.07 10.52 -4.38
N TYR A 116 2.46 11.26 -5.40
CA TYR A 116 3.84 11.39 -5.86
C TYR A 116 4.37 12.76 -5.42
N ALA A 117 4.95 12.81 -4.23
CA ALA A 117 5.40 14.06 -3.64
C ALA A 117 6.71 14.58 -4.28
N ASP A 118 7.46 13.73 -4.90
CA ASP A 118 8.69 13.99 -5.66
C ASP A 118 8.43 14.21 -7.16
N ASP A 119 7.29 13.75 -7.69
CA ASP A 119 6.85 13.98 -9.06
C ASP A 119 5.40 14.52 -9.13
N PRO A 120 5.09 15.67 -8.49
CA PRO A 120 3.76 16.24 -8.53
C PRO A 120 3.39 16.71 -9.94
N THR A 121 2.10 16.69 -10.26
CA THR A 121 1.59 17.13 -11.55
C THR A 121 1.96 18.59 -11.88
N PRO A 122 1.99 18.98 -13.15
CA PRO A 122 2.29 20.36 -13.55
C PRO A 122 1.41 21.41 -12.86
N GLN A 123 0.13 21.12 -12.62
CA GLN A 123 -0.77 22.02 -11.90
C GLN A 123 -0.37 22.17 -10.44
N THR A 124 -0.05 21.08 -9.74
CA THR A 124 0.43 21.11 -8.36
C THR A 124 1.76 21.86 -8.26
N ARG A 125 2.71 21.63 -9.19
CA ARG A 125 3.97 22.38 -9.26
C ARG A 125 3.75 23.89 -9.41
N ARG A 126 2.88 24.32 -10.34
CA ARG A 126 2.55 25.74 -10.52
C ARG A 126 1.98 26.36 -9.25
N TRP A 127 1.07 25.65 -8.57
CA TRP A 127 0.50 26.09 -7.32
C TRP A 127 1.57 26.24 -6.23
N SER A 128 2.41 25.25 -6.03
CA SER A 128 3.53 25.28 -5.06
C SER A 128 4.49 26.43 -5.32
N TYR A 129 4.94 26.62 -6.57
CA TYR A 129 5.81 27.74 -6.94
C TYR A 129 5.18 29.10 -6.67
N SER A 130 3.89 29.27 -6.89
CA SER A 130 3.20 30.54 -6.60
C SER A 130 3.22 30.89 -5.11
N ARG A 131 3.32 29.88 -4.25
CA ARG A 131 3.31 30.00 -2.79
C ARG A 131 4.73 30.20 -2.20
N ARG A 132 5.73 29.61 -2.83
CA ARG A 132 7.12 29.53 -2.32
C ARG A 132 7.97 30.79 -2.56
N ARG A 133 7.40 31.97 -2.75
CA ARG A 133 8.11 33.18 -3.16
C ARG A 133 9.34 33.53 -2.29
N ASP A 134 9.40 33.04 -1.03
CA ASP A 134 10.41 33.40 -0.04
C ASP A 134 11.05 32.19 0.68
N ILE A 135 10.94 30.94 0.15
CA ILE A 135 11.56 29.78 0.78
C ILE A 135 12.96 29.54 0.14
N PRO A 136 14.06 29.94 0.81
CA PRO A 136 15.39 29.52 0.40
C PRO A 136 15.52 28.00 0.59
N ALA A 137 16.07 27.29 -0.37
CA ALA A 137 16.33 25.86 -0.28
C ALA A 137 15.09 24.93 -0.34
N SER A 138 14.11 25.25 -1.19
CA SER A 138 13.06 24.32 -1.57
C SER A 138 13.65 23.11 -2.35
N PRO A 139 13.04 21.91 -2.26
CA PRO A 139 13.41 20.76 -3.10
C PRO A 139 12.92 20.94 -4.55
N ASP A 140 13.36 21.98 -5.24
CA ASP A 140 12.98 22.33 -6.61
C ASP A 140 11.46 22.25 -6.86
N TYR A 141 11.01 21.31 -7.72
CA TYR A 141 9.59 21.11 -8.06
C TYR A 141 8.86 20.15 -7.10
N GLU A 142 9.59 19.45 -6.23
CA GLU A 142 9.00 18.50 -5.28
C GLU A 142 8.19 19.22 -4.19
N VAL A 143 7.26 18.51 -3.57
CA VAL A 143 6.45 19.01 -2.45
C VAL A 143 7.34 19.29 -1.22
N GLY A 144 7.18 20.42 -0.57
CA GLY A 144 8.10 20.88 0.48
C GLY A 144 7.56 20.87 1.90
N ASP A 145 6.26 21.05 2.11
CA ASP A 145 5.66 21.17 3.44
C ASP A 145 4.24 20.58 3.52
N PHE A 146 3.67 20.54 4.73
CA PHE A 146 2.33 19.99 4.96
C PHE A 146 1.23 20.63 4.11
N THR A 147 1.29 21.94 3.87
CA THR A 147 0.25 22.63 3.09
C THR A 147 0.31 22.20 1.62
N GLU A 148 1.51 21.96 1.10
CA GLU A 148 1.71 21.42 -0.23
C GLU A 148 1.29 19.94 -0.32
N TYR A 149 1.52 19.15 0.72
CA TYR A 149 0.96 17.79 0.83
C TYR A 149 -0.57 17.80 0.84
N ALA A 150 -1.21 18.71 1.58
CA ALA A 150 -2.67 18.83 1.57
C ALA A 150 -3.22 19.18 0.17
N GLN A 151 -2.49 20.00 -0.61
CA GLN A 151 -2.84 20.25 -2.01
C GLN A 151 -2.62 19.04 -2.89
N LEU A 152 -1.52 18.32 -2.69
CA LEU A 152 -1.20 17.09 -3.44
C LEU A 152 -2.29 16.01 -3.26
N TYR A 153 -2.74 15.74 -2.03
CA TYR A 153 -3.88 14.85 -1.76
C TYR A 153 -5.18 15.36 -2.38
N ARG A 154 -5.43 16.67 -2.31
CA ARG A 154 -6.60 17.28 -2.98
C ARG A 154 -6.57 17.00 -4.48
N ASP A 155 -5.44 17.22 -5.14
CA ASP A 155 -5.30 17.02 -6.59
C ASP A 155 -5.45 15.53 -6.95
N SER A 156 -4.88 14.63 -6.14
CA SER A 156 -4.99 13.18 -6.35
C SER A 156 -6.41 12.66 -6.16
N TRP A 157 -7.16 13.15 -5.15
CA TRP A 157 -8.46 12.57 -4.78
C TRP A 157 -9.66 13.44 -5.17
N ALA A 158 -9.48 14.55 -5.91
CA ALA A 158 -10.55 15.48 -6.24
C ALA A 158 -11.49 15.02 -7.36
N SER A 159 -11.10 14.02 -8.16
CA SER A 159 -12.00 13.52 -9.23
C SER A 159 -13.30 13.00 -8.63
N ALA A 160 -14.40 13.16 -9.38
CA ALA A 160 -15.72 12.77 -8.90
C ALA A 160 -15.82 11.26 -8.65
N GLU A 161 -15.13 10.49 -9.48
CA GLU A 161 -15.00 9.03 -9.44
C GLU A 161 -14.37 8.58 -8.13
N ILE A 162 -13.18 9.08 -7.83
CA ILE A 162 -12.40 8.71 -6.63
C ILE A 162 -13.09 9.16 -5.37
N ARG A 163 -13.63 10.38 -5.34
CA ARG A 163 -14.40 10.88 -4.19
C ARG A 163 -15.61 10.02 -3.88
N TRP A 164 -16.35 9.61 -4.93
CA TRP A 164 -17.51 8.74 -4.75
C TRP A 164 -17.08 7.32 -4.33
N LEU A 165 -16.06 6.74 -4.96
CA LEU A 165 -15.53 5.44 -4.61
C LEU A 165 -15.10 5.36 -3.14
N MET A 166 -14.24 6.29 -2.69
CA MET A 166 -13.75 6.34 -1.31
C MET A 166 -14.83 6.71 -0.28
N SER A 167 -15.88 7.43 -0.69
CA SER A 167 -17.01 7.72 0.19
C SER A 167 -18.00 6.55 0.32
N THR A 168 -17.80 5.48 -0.44
CA THR A 168 -18.74 4.36 -0.57
C THR A 168 -18.13 3.04 -0.14
N VAL A 169 -16.85 2.80 -0.48
CA VAL A 169 -16.13 1.57 -0.13
C VAL A 169 -15.18 1.82 1.04
N PRO A 170 -15.23 1.00 2.11
CA PRO A 170 -14.22 1.04 3.17
C PRO A 170 -12.82 0.89 2.56
N THR A 171 -11.95 1.85 2.83
CA THR A 171 -10.63 1.92 2.21
C THR A 171 -9.54 1.86 3.26
N ALA A 172 -8.59 0.92 3.09
CA ALA A 172 -7.37 0.83 3.87
C ALA A 172 -6.17 1.18 2.98
N MET A 173 -5.18 1.86 3.53
CA MET A 173 -4.04 2.37 2.79
C MET A 173 -2.74 2.17 3.56
N ILE A 174 -1.64 2.03 2.84
CA ILE A 174 -0.29 2.10 3.38
C ILE A 174 0.55 2.99 2.47
N PHE A 175 1.51 3.71 3.02
CA PHE A 175 2.42 4.53 2.23
C PHE A 175 3.49 3.70 1.54
N ASP A 176 4.10 4.28 0.50
CA ASP A 176 5.37 3.84 -0.07
C ASP A 176 6.31 5.04 -0.22
N ASP A 177 7.42 4.90 -0.94
CA ASP A 177 8.45 5.94 -1.00
C ASP A 177 7.98 7.23 -1.66
N HIS A 178 7.28 7.18 -2.78
CA HIS A 178 6.77 8.37 -3.47
C HIS A 178 5.78 9.21 -2.64
N ASP A 179 5.10 8.61 -1.65
CA ASP A 179 4.33 9.36 -0.65
C ASP A 179 5.23 10.30 0.18
N VAL A 180 6.54 10.02 0.24
CA VAL A 180 7.56 10.86 0.87
C VAL A 180 8.57 11.34 -0.16
N ARG A 181 9.39 10.46 -0.72
CA ARG A 181 10.36 10.69 -1.78
C ARG A 181 10.92 9.37 -2.29
N ASP A 182 11.11 9.26 -3.60
CA ASP A 182 11.78 8.15 -4.29
C ASP A 182 13.01 7.66 -3.51
N ASP A 183 13.12 6.34 -3.35
CA ASP A 183 14.15 5.69 -2.52
C ASP A 183 14.04 5.94 -1.00
N TRP A 184 12.94 6.46 -0.47
CA TRP A 184 12.84 6.76 0.96
C TRP A 184 13.23 5.56 1.83
N ASN A 185 14.23 5.82 2.70
CA ASN A 185 14.79 4.81 3.60
C ASN A 185 15.41 3.58 2.90
N THR A 186 15.93 3.73 1.69
CA THR A 186 16.65 2.66 0.99
C THR A 186 17.93 2.25 1.72
N SER A 187 18.71 3.21 2.24
CA SER A 187 19.98 2.93 2.93
C SER A 187 20.38 3.98 3.94
N SER A 188 21.36 3.65 4.81
CA SER A 188 21.98 4.61 5.72
C SER A 188 22.67 5.76 4.98
N ALA A 189 23.23 5.51 3.80
CA ALA A 189 23.88 6.53 2.99
C ALA A 189 22.85 7.50 2.39
N TRP A 190 21.73 6.98 1.85
CA TRP A 190 20.61 7.79 1.40
C TRP A 190 20.08 8.66 2.54
N ARG A 191 19.87 8.06 3.70
CA ARG A 191 19.39 8.74 4.89
C ARG A 191 20.31 9.88 5.31
N ALA A 192 21.63 9.64 5.38
CA ALA A 192 22.63 10.66 5.69
C ALA A 192 22.65 11.79 4.66
N TRP A 193 22.47 11.46 3.38
CA TRP A 193 22.38 12.44 2.31
C TRP A 193 21.16 13.34 2.43
N VAL A 194 19.98 12.76 2.65
CA VAL A 194 18.72 13.54 2.68
C VAL A 194 18.59 14.37 3.96
N THR A 195 19.00 13.84 5.12
CA THR A 195 18.93 14.58 6.39
C THR A 195 19.89 15.77 6.44
N ALA A 196 20.93 15.79 5.59
CA ALA A 196 21.79 16.95 5.41
C ALA A 196 21.14 18.08 4.58
N LYS A 197 19.98 17.85 3.97
CA LYS A 197 19.28 18.86 3.17
C LYS A 197 18.48 19.80 4.06
N PRO A 198 18.59 21.12 3.88
CA PRO A 198 17.91 22.10 4.74
C PRO A 198 16.39 22.05 4.63
N TRP A 199 15.84 21.49 3.53
CA TRP A 199 14.41 21.34 3.30
C TRP A 199 13.83 20.03 3.89
N TRP A 200 14.66 19.04 4.23
CA TRP A 200 14.20 17.73 4.68
C TRP A 200 13.30 17.76 5.92
N PRO A 201 13.61 18.53 7.00
CA PRO A 201 12.73 18.54 8.17
C PRO A 201 11.29 18.96 7.89
N GLN A 202 11.09 19.92 6.97
CA GLN A 202 9.74 20.35 6.60
C GLN A 202 9.05 19.31 5.72
N ARG A 203 9.80 18.70 4.81
CA ARG A 203 9.32 17.65 3.93
C ARG A 203 8.81 16.44 4.71
N ILE A 204 9.65 15.85 5.55
CA ILE A 204 9.29 14.62 6.29
C ILE A 204 8.15 14.87 7.30
N ARG A 205 8.15 16.02 7.97
CA ARG A 205 7.04 16.42 8.83
C ARG A 205 5.73 16.55 8.05
N GLY A 206 5.77 17.17 6.89
CA GLY A 206 4.63 17.31 5.99
C GLY A 206 4.12 15.95 5.51
N ALA A 207 5.02 15.08 5.07
CA ALA A 207 4.70 13.74 4.58
C ALA A 207 4.02 12.88 5.65
N LEU A 208 4.68 12.70 6.81
CA LEU A 208 4.17 11.83 7.88
C LEU A 208 2.89 12.37 8.53
N ALA A 209 2.78 13.70 8.70
CA ALA A 209 1.54 14.31 9.19
C ALA A 209 0.38 14.14 8.18
N ALA A 210 0.65 14.33 6.88
CA ALA A 210 -0.36 14.11 5.84
C ALA A 210 -0.76 12.64 5.75
N TYR A 211 0.21 11.70 5.73
CA TYR A 211 -0.07 10.28 5.76
C TYR A 211 -0.93 9.91 6.98
N TRP A 212 -0.59 10.39 8.18
CA TRP A 212 -1.37 10.14 9.40
C TRP A 212 -2.83 10.60 9.26
N ILE A 213 -3.07 11.81 8.71
CA ILE A 213 -4.41 12.38 8.55
C ILE A 213 -5.21 11.67 7.44
N TYR A 214 -4.61 11.56 6.26
CA TYR A 214 -5.32 11.14 5.05
C TYR A 214 -5.46 9.62 4.94
N GLN A 215 -4.56 8.87 5.56
CA GLN A 215 -4.52 7.41 5.44
C GLN A 215 -4.61 6.72 6.82
N HIS A 216 -3.60 6.87 7.67
CA HIS A 216 -3.39 6.02 8.84
C HIS A 216 -4.53 6.05 9.86
N ILE A 217 -4.99 7.22 10.28
CA ILE A 217 -6.04 7.34 11.31
C ILE A 217 -7.37 6.69 10.89
N GLY A 218 -7.63 6.65 9.57
CA GLY A 218 -8.78 5.96 8.99
C GLY A 218 -8.64 4.45 8.97
N ASN A 219 -7.42 3.93 8.95
CA ASN A 219 -7.14 2.49 8.97
C ASN A 219 -7.41 1.85 10.34
N LEU A 220 -7.23 2.62 11.42
CA LEU A 220 -7.31 2.10 12.78
C LEU A 220 -8.76 1.77 13.18
N PRO A 221 -9.02 0.55 13.68
CA PRO A 221 -10.29 0.23 14.32
C PRO A 221 -10.62 1.22 15.46
N PRO A 222 -11.89 1.49 15.77
CA PRO A 222 -12.27 2.49 16.78
C PRO A 222 -11.57 2.30 18.13
N LYS A 223 -11.42 1.06 18.59
CA LYS A 223 -10.75 0.75 19.86
C LYS A 223 -9.28 1.15 19.86
N GLU A 224 -8.56 0.86 18.77
CA GLU A 224 -7.14 1.20 18.62
C GLU A 224 -6.98 2.71 18.47
N ARG A 225 -7.80 3.35 17.65
CA ARG A 225 -7.80 4.80 17.45
C ARG A 225 -8.05 5.55 18.76
N HIS A 226 -9.01 5.13 19.58
CA HIS A 226 -9.28 5.75 20.90
C HIS A 226 -8.12 5.58 21.89
N SER A 227 -7.28 4.57 21.70
CA SER A 227 -6.07 4.37 22.51
C SER A 227 -4.84 5.06 21.93
N ASP A 228 -4.90 5.51 20.66
CA ASP A 228 -3.78 6.17 20.00
C ASP A 228 -3.43 7.51 20.69
N PRO A 229 -2.16 7.71 21.10
CA PRO A 229 -1.77 8.91 21.85
C PRO A 229 -1.81 10.16 20.98
N THR A 230 -1.49 10.04 19.68
CA THR A 230 -1.52 11.18 18.75
C THR A 230 -2.94 11.64 18.50
N TRP A 231 -3.89 10.70 18.32
CA TRP A 231 -5.30 11.04 18.16
C TRP A 231 -5.86 11.77 19.38
N ARG A 232 -5.56 11.29 20.60
CA ARG A 232 -5.99 11.98 21.82
C ARG A 232 -5.43 13.39 21.90
N ALA A 233 -4.13 13.56 21.66
CA ALA A 233 -3.49 14.87 21.69
C ALA A 233 -4.06 15.82 20.63
N VAL A 234 -4.39 15.33 19.42
CA VAL A 234 -5.06 16.13 18.39
C VAL A 234 -6.45 16.59 18.83
N GLN A 235 -7.22 15.71 19.49
CA GLN A 235 -8.54 16.09 20.01
C GLN A 235 -8.47 17.10 21.15
N GLU A 236 -7.41 17.07 21.95
CA GLU A 236 -7.19 17.95 23.11
C GLU A 236 -6.53 19.29 22.72
N ALA A 237 -6.02 19.43 21.51
CA ALA A 237 -5.22 20.60 21.08
C ALA A 237 -5.96 21.95 21.15
N GLY A 238 -7.29 21.96 21.16
CA GLY A 238 -8.12 23.16 21.34
C GLY A 238 -7.96 24.26 20.28
N GLY A 239 -7.13 24.03 19.26
CA GLY A 239 -6.80 24.96 18.18
C GLY A 239 -6.09 24.25 17.03
N ASP A 240 -4.96 24.84 16.56
CA ASP A 240 -4.13 24.21 15.52
C ASP A 240 -3.36 23.01 16.10
N ALA A 241 -3.68 21.81 15.63
CA ALA A 241 -3.04 20.57 16.03
C ALA A 241 -1.68 20.30 15.33
N TRP A 242 -1.21 21.22 14.51
CA TRP A 242 0.10 21.09 13.84
C TRP A 242 1.25 20.77 14.79
N PRO A 243 1.40 21.42 15.97
CA PRO A 243 2.49 21.08 16.89
C PRO A 243 2.49 19.62 17.35
N VAL A 244 1.30 19.01 17.50
CA VAL A 244 1.15 17.59 17.86
C VAL A 244 1.66 16.69 16.73
N LEU A 245 1.19 16.94 15.50
CA LEU A 245 1.57 16.15 14.33
C LEU A 245 3.04 16.35 13.95
N GLN A 246 3.56 17.55 14.13
CA GLN A 246 4.99 17.81 13.94
C GLN A 246 5.83 16.99 14.93
N ALA A 247 5.46 16.96 16.21
CA ALA A 247 6.19 16.19 17.23
C ALA A 247 6.10 14.67 16.95
N MET A 248 4.94 14.19 16.51
CA MET A 248 4.76 12.80 16.07
C MET A 248 5.68 12.47 14.88
N ALA A 249 5.70 13.32 13.84
CA ALA A 249 6.51 13.12 12.66
C ALA A 249 8.01 13.18 12.99
N ASP A 250 8.44 14.11 13.86
CA ASP A 250 9.83 14.20 14.32
C ASP A 250 10.24 12.94 15.09
N ALA A 251 9.36 12.39 15.91
CA ALA A 251 9.62 11.14 16.63
C ALA A 251 9.75 9.96 15.68
N ALA A 252 8.83 9.81 14.73
CA ALA A 252 8.85 8.72 13.75
C ALA A 252 10.06 8.80 12.80
N ASP A 253 10.50 10.00 12.43
CA ASP A 253 11.70 10.20 11.61
C ASP A 253 13.00 9.90 12.39
N ALA A 254 13.02 10.16 13.69
CA ALA A 254 14.19 9.93 14.55
C ALA A 254 14.33 8.47 15.01
N ASP A 255 13.21 7.81 15.29
CA ASP A 255 13.17 6.44 15.80
C ASP A 255 12.09 5.62 15.06
N PRO A 256 12.51 4.63 14.25
CA PRO A 256 11.58 3.75 13.53
C PRO A 256 10.59 3.00 14.44
N SER A 257 10.86 2.88 15.72
CA SER A 257 9.98 2.21 16.70
C SER A 257 8.98 3.13 17.40
N ALA A 258 9.07 4.45 17.14
CA ALA A 258 8.24 5.44 17.84
C ALA A 258 6.74 5.34 17.49
N ILE A 259 6.43 4.94 16.26
CA ILE A 259 5.05 4.80 15.77
C ILE A 259 4.91 3.44 15.09
N GLN A 260 3.85 2.72 15.42
CA GLN A 260 3.46 1.53 14.68
C GLN A 260 2.50 1.94 13.56
N TRP A 261 2.91 1.70 12.33
CA TRP A 261 2.09 2.00 11.15
C TRP A 261 1.33 0.78 10.63
N SER A 262 1.79 -0.42 10.98
CA SER A 262 1.11 -1.69 10.66
C SER A 262 -0.21 -1.81 11.43
N PHE A 263 -1.23 -2.41 10.79
CA PHE A 263 -2.56 -2.58 11.39
C PHE A 263 -3.24 -3.86 10.90
N ARG A 264 -4.35 -4.24 11.56
CA ARG A 264 -5.11 -5.44 11.23
C ARG A 264 -6.60 -5.15 11.08
N TRP A 265 -7.21 -5.78 10.08
CA TRP A 265 -8.65 -5.89 9.90
C TRP A 265 -9.06 -7.37 9.85
N ASP A 266 -10.21 -7.71 10.44
CA ASP A 266 -10.86 -9.00 10.31
C ASP A 266 -12.28 -8.78 9.73
N VAL A 267 -12.58 -9.41 8.61
CA VAL A 267 -13.85 -9.26 7.89
C VAL A 267 -14.35 -10.64 7.47
N ASP A 268 -15.37 -11.17 8.17
CA ASP A 268 -16.07 -12.43 7.84
C ASP A 268 -15.13 -13.59 7.42
N GLY A 269 -14.16 -13.92 8.28
CA GLY A 269 -13.20 -14.99 8.04
C GLY A 269 -12.00 -14.61 7.15
N VAL A 270 -11.94 -13.39 6.65
CA VAL A 270 -10.77 -12.83 5.96
C VAL A 270 -10.01 -11.94 6.93
N ARG A 271 -8.76 -12.30 7.20
CA ARG A 271 -7.84 -11.51 8.01
C ARG A 271 -6.89 -10.74 7.13
N LEU A 272 -6.86 -9.44 7.26
CA LEU A 272 -5.89 -8.55 6.63
C LEU A 272 -4.91 -8.04 7.70
N VAL A 273 -3.61 -8.26 7.48
CA VAL A 273 -2.54 -7.63 8.25
C VAL A 273 -1.73 -6.75 7.30
N MET A 274 -1.83 -5.44 7.48
CA MET A 274 -1.09 -4.47 6.68
C MET A 274 0.25 -4.17 7.36
N VAL A 275 1.33 -4.22 6.61
CA VAL A 275 2.71 -4.17 7.11
C VAL A 275 3.41 -2.92 6.57
N ASP A 276 3.95 -2.10 7.47
CA ASP A 276 4.85 -0.99 7.10
C ASP A 276 6.14 -1.54 6.52
N THR A 277 6.50 -1.10 5.34
CA THR A 277 7.73 -1.51 4.64
C THR A 277 8.69 -0.33 4.39
N ARG A 278 8.42 0.83 4.99
CA ARG A 278 9.21 2.05 4.75
C ARG A 278 9.69 2.74 6.03
N CYS A 279 8.77 3.17 6.88
CA CYS A 279 9.11 3.98 8.06
C CYS A 279 9.87 3.18 9.11
N GLY A 280 9.43 1.94 9.37
CA GLY A 280 10.01 1.04 10.37
C GLY A 280 11.38 0.43 10.01
N ARG A 281 11.99 0.78 8.87
CA ARG A 281 13.25 0.19 8.40
C ARG A 281 14.42 0.47 9.34
N ILE A 282 15.18 -0.56 9.66
CA ILE A 282 16.48 -0.47 10.30
C ILE A 282 17.56 -0.53 9.22
N LEU A 283 18.32 0.55 9.05
CA LEU A 283 19.23 0.74 7.91
C LEU A 283 20.70 0.46 8.21
N THR A 284 21.03 0.03 9.45
CA THR A 284 22.41 -0.26 9.85
C THR A 284 22.94 -1.47 9.08
N GLU A 285 23.99 -1.29 8.29
CA GLU A 285 24.58 -2.36 7.48
C GLU A 285 24.93 -3.60 8.32
N GLY A 286 24.61 -4.77 7.79
CA GLY A 286 24.74 -6.05 8.47
C GLY A 286 23.64 -6.37 9.50
N ARG A 287 22.75 -5.40 9.77
CA ARG A 287 21.56 -5.56 10.65
C ARG A 287 20.31 -4.97 10.03
N ARG A 288 20.31 -4.83 8.73
CA ARG A 288 19.17 -4.25 8.02
C ARG A 288 17.93 -5.11 8.18
N THR A 289 16.81 -4.47 8.54
CA THR A 289 15.50 -5.10 8.62
C THR A 289 14.43 -4.18 8.03
N MET A 290 13.41 -4.76 7.44
CA MET A 290 12.26 -4.04 6.88
C MET A 290 11.43 -3.37 7.98
N LEU A 291 11.41 -3.97 9.18
CA LEU A 291 10.70 -3.52 10.37
C LEU A 291 11.60 -3.66 11.58
N GLY A 292 11.39 -2.84 12.59
CA GLY A 292 11.95 -3.05 13.92
C GLY A 292 11.40 -4.33 14.57
N ASP A 293 12.15 -4.90 15.52
CA ASP A 293 11.79 -6.19 16.15
C ASP A 293 10.42 -6.17 16.85
N ALA A 294 10.06 -5.07 17.49
CA ALA A 294 8.77 -4.94 18.19
C ALA A 294 7.59 -5.01 17.21
N GLU A 295 7.65 -4.24 16.13
CA GLU A 295 6.59 -4.22 15.12
C GLU A 295 6.55 -5.53 14.34
N PHE A 296 7.71 -6.13 14.03
CA PHE A 296 7.71 -7.44 13.38
C PHE A 296 7.11 -8.53 14.28
N SER A 297 7.35 -8.49 15.58
CA SER A 297 6.71 -9.42 16.53
C SER A 297 5.21 -9.20 16.58
N TRP A 298 4.75 -7.95 16.54
CA TRP A 298 3.34 -7.64 16.41
C TRP A 298 2.74 -8.21 15.12
N VAL A 299 3.44 -8.11 13.97
CA VAL A 299 3.01 -8.72 12.69
C VAL A 299 2.89 -10.24 12.84
N GLU A 300 3.88 -10.90 13.48
CA GLU A 300 3.84 -12.35 13.72
C GLU A 300 2.61 -12.74 14.55
N ASP A 301 2.32 -11.99 15.61
CA ASP A 301 1.14 -12.20 16.45
C ASP A 301 -0.16 -11.90 15.68
N ALA A 302 -0.22 -10.78 14.95
CA ALA A 302 -1.40 -10.39 14.17
C ALA A 302 -1.77 -11.41 13.10
N VAL A 303 -0.78 -12.03 12.47
CA VAL A 303 -0.99 -13.08 11.44
C VAL A 303 -1.39 -14.41 12.10
N SER A 304 -0.72 -14.81 13.20
CA SER A 304 -0.83 -16.17 13.75
C SER A 304 -1.84 -16.32 14.89
N ALA A 305 -2.13 -15.26 15.65
CA ALA A 305 -3.05 -15.33 16.78
C ALA A 305 -4.46 -15.73 16.33
N ASP A 306 -5.03 -16.75 16.95
CA ASP A 306 -6.37 -17.26 16.62
C ASP A 306 -6.58 -17.52 15.12
N VAL A 307 -5.53 -17.97 14.43
CA VAL A 307 -5.55 -18.19 12.96
C VAL A 307 -6.66 -19.18 12.54
N HIS A 308 -7.09 -20.07 13.43
CA HIS A 308 -8.20 -21.00 13.19
C HIS A 308 -9.56 -20.30 12.97
N GLN A 309 -9.68 -19.01 13.30
CA GLN A 309 -10.87 -18.19 13.01
C GLN A 309 -10.78 -17.51 11.64
N ALA A 310 -9.60 -17.47 11.01
CA ALA A 310 -9.40 -16.91 9.69
C ALA A 310 -9.44 -18.02 8.64
N GLN A 311 -10.41 -17.95 7.74
CA GLN A 311 -10.46 -18.85 6.57
C GLN A 311 -9.39 -18.46 5.55
N HIS A 312 -9.11 -17.16 5.41
CA HIS A 312 -8.13 -16.61 4.49
C HIS A 312 -7.28 -15.55 5.20
N VAL A 313 -5.98 -15.55 4.94
CA VAL A 313 -5.04 -14.56 5.48
C VAL A 313 -4.45 -13.73 4.34
N LEU A 314 -4.56 -12.41 4.46
CA LEU A 314 -3.96 -11.43 3.58
C LEU A 314 -2.88 -10.67 4.36
N VAL A 315 -1.67 -10.61 3.80
CA VAL A 315 -0.60 -9.76 4.30
C VAL A 315 -0.37 -8.66 3.26
N GLY A 316 -0.76 -7.44 3.57
CA GLY A 316 -0.55 -6.28 2.70
C GLY A 316 0.82 -5.68 2.95
N SER A 317 1.57 -5.44 1.87
CA SER A 317 2.91 -4.84 1.87
C SER A 317 3.00 -3.93 0.65
N SER A 318 3.57 -2.74 0.75
CA SER A 318 3.74 -1.92 -0.45
C SER A 318 4.68 -2.62 -1.43
N LEU A 319 5.76 -3.19 -0.94
CA LEU A 319 6.78 -3.90 -1.72
C LEU A 319 6.51 -5.40 -1.87
N PRO A 320 6.75 -6.00 -3.05
CA PRO A 320 6.63 -7.44 -3.23
C PRO A 320 7.63 -8.23 -2.39
N TRP A 321 7.10 -9.25 -1.68
CA TRP A 321 7.92 -10.22 -0.97
C TRP A 321 8.67 -11.16 -1.95
N LEU A 322 7.99 -11.65 -2.99
CA LEU A 322 8.57 -12.52 -4.03
C LEU A 322 8.65 -11.78 -5.36
N LEU A 323 9.83 -11.32 -5.72
CA LEU A 323 10.15 -10.74 -7.02
C LEU A 323 10.50 -11.79 -8.07
N GLY A 324 10.69 -11.35 -9.32
CA GLY A 324 11.35 -12.17 -10.34
C GLY A 324 12.67 -12.73 -9.81
N PRO A 325 12.92 -14.05 -9.87
CA PRO A 325 14.03 -14.68 -9.15
C PRO A 325 15.41 -14.09 -9.47
N ALA A 326 15.62 -13.57 -10.69
CA ALA A 326 16.89 -12.94 -11.04
C ALA A 326 17.10 -11.60 -10.29
N ILE A 327 16.04 -10.80 -10.11
CA ILE A 327 16.13 -9.54 -9.35
C ILE A 327 16.35 -9.85 -7.88
N HIS A 328 15.60 -10.78 -7.30
CA HIS A 328 15.79 -11.22 -5.91
C HIS A 328 17.24 -11.65 -5.64
N ASP A 329 17.82 -12.44 -6.54
CA ASP A 329 19.19 -12.92 -6.42
C ASP A 329 20.21 -11.75 -6.52
N VAL A 330 19.99 -10.75 -7.39
CA VAL A 330 20.81 -9.54 -7.52
C VAL A 330 20.74 -8.69 -6.25
N GLU A 331 19.55 -8.44 -5.70
CA GLU A 331 19.37 -7.71 -4.43
C GLU A 331 20.11 -8.38 -3.28
N SER A 332 20.00 -9.72 -3.17
CA SER A 332 20.68 -10.49 -2.12
C SER A 332 22.20 -10.38 -2.19
N VAL A 333 22.80 -10.35 -3.40
CA VAL A 333 24.24 -10.13 -3.60
C VAL A 333 24.63 -8.71 -3.25
N ASN A 334 23.85 -7.73 -3.69
CA ASN A 334 24.09 -6.34 -3.41
C ASN A 334 24.05 -6.06 -1.91
N GLU A 335 23.06 -6.59 -1.20
CA GLU A 335 22.93 -6.50 0.26
C GLU A 335 24.19 -7.04 0.95
N MET A 336 24.65 -8.22 0.57
CA MET A 336 25.90 -8.78 1.14
C MET A 336 27.13 -7.93 0.79
N ALA A 337 27.21 -7.37 -0.41
CA ALA A 337 28.32 -6.50 -0.79
C ALA A 337 28.36 -5.22 0.06
N CYS A 338 27.21 -4.60 0.27
CA CYS A 338 27.08 -3.41 1.10
C CYS A 338 27.37 -3.71 2.58
N ALA A 339 26.90 -4.83 3.11
CA ALA A 339 27.22 -5.28 4.47
C ALA A 339 28.72 -5.49 4.69
N ARG A 340 29.49 -5.75 3.62
CA ARG A 340 30.97 -5.82 3.63
C ARG A 340 31.66 -4.48 3.36
N GLY A 341 30.91 -3.39 3.29
CA GLY A 341 31.43 -2.02 3.10
C GLY A 341 31.72 -1.63 1.65
N SER A 342 31.04 -2.26 0.66
CA SER A 342 31.25 -1.94 -0.76
C SER A 342 30.61 -0.61 -1.13
N ALA A 343 31.41 0.44 -1.37
CA ALA A 343 30.92 1.72 -1.89
C ALA A 343 30.33 1.59 -3.32
N LEU A 344 30.81 0.63 -4.13
CA LEU A 344 30.22 0.35 -5.43
C LEU A 344 28.85 -0.32 -5.27
N GLY A 345 28.72 -1.25 -4.31
CA GLY A 345 27.45 -1.87 -3.97
C GLY A 345 26.38 -0.86 -3.61
N GLU A 346 26.74 0.14 -2.78
CA GLU A 346 25.83 1.21 -2.38
C GLU A 346 25.37 2.08 -3.57
N ARG A 347 26.29 2.43 -4.48
CA ARG A 347 25.93 3.15 -5.70
C ARG A 347 24.97 2.35 -6.62
N ILE A 348 25.21 1.04 -6.70
CA ILE A 348 24.33 0.13 -7.48
C ILE A 348 22.96 0.03 -6.79
N ARG A 349 22.93 -0.07 -5.45
CA ARG A 349 21.68 -0.09 -4.68
C ARG A 349 20.80 1.09 -5.01
N GLN A 350 21.34 2.31 -4.91
CA GLN A 350 20.59 3.54 -5.19
C GLN A 350 20.28 3.76 -6.69
N ALA A 351 21.08 3.23 -7.59
CA ALA A 351 20.87 3.43 -9.04
C ALA A 351 19.88 2.44 -9.66
N LEU A 352 19.58 1.33 -8.99
CA LEU A 352 18.71 0.26 -9.45
C LEU A 352 17.58 -0.06 -8.46
N ASP A 353 17.34 0.82 -7.50
CA ASP A 353 16.26 0.75 -6.51
C ASP A 353 16.21 -0.64 -5.83
N LEU A 354 17.38 -1.13 -5.35
CA LEU A 354 17.51 -2.44 -4.75
C LEU A 354 17.08 -2.39 -3.28
N GLU A 355 15.78 -2.36 -3.04
CA GLU A 355 15.20 -2.03 -1.75
C GLU A 355 14.02 -2.91 -1.31
N HIS A 356 13.71 -3.94 -2.09
CA HIS A 356 12.65 -4.87 -1.76
C HIS A 356 13.05 -5.86 -0.65
N TRP A 357 12.18 -6.80 -0.32
CA TRP A 357 12.40 -7.73 0.78
C TRP A 357 13.71 -8.52 0.68
N ALA A 358 14.20 -8.82 -0.54
CA ALA A 358 15.47 -9.51 -0.73
C ALA A 358 16.70 -8.68 -0.32
N ALA A 359 16.60 -7.34 -0.38
CA ALA A 359 17.60 -6.41 0.12
C ALA A 359 17.57 -6.25 1.65
N PHE A 360 16.60 -6.85 2.32
CA PHE A 360 16.45 -6.94 3.78
C PHE A 360 16.36 -8.39 4.21
N ARG A 361 17.39 -9.16 3.94
CA ARG A 361 17.40 -10.62 4.04
C ARG A 361 16.84 -11.18 5.33
N ASN A 362 17.16 -10.58 6.49
CA ASN A 362 16.66 -11.03 7.77
C ASN A 362 15.12 -10.98 7.84
N SER A 363 14.53 -9.91 7.32
CA SER A 363 13.07 -9.74 7.27
C SER A 363 12.42 -10.67 6.26
N PHE A 364 13.06 -10.88 5.09
CA PHE A 364 12.60 -11.85 4.10
C PHE A 364 12.53 -13.26 4.69
N ASP A 365 13.60 -13.70 5.35
CA ASP A 365 13.68 -15.03 5.96
C ASP A 365 12.67 -15.17 7.12
N ARG A 366 12.49 -14.12 7.93
CA ARG A 366 11.54 -14.10 9.06
C ARG A 366 10.09 -14.17 8.59
N LEU A 367 9.71 -13.38 7.57
CA LEU A 367 8.38 -13.45 6.98
C LEU A 367 8.14 -14.82 6.32
N SER A 368 9.12 -15.34 5.59
CA SER A 368 9.04 -16.67 4.98
C SER A 368 8.79 -17.77 6.02
N ALA A 369 9.51 -17.73 7.14
CA ALA A 369 9.33 -18.68 8.24
C ALA A 369 7.96 -18.52 8.92
N LEU A 370 7.45 -17.29 9.08
CA LEU A 370 6.10 -17.03 9.59
C LEU A 370 5.05 -17.67 8.69
N LEU A 371 5.09 -17.37 7.38
CA LEU A 371 4.11 -17.87 6.42
C LEU A 371 4.15 -19.40 6.31
N GLN A 372 5.36 -20.00 6.37
CA GLN A 372 5.52 -21.45 6.41
C GLN A 372 4.90 -22.07 7.67
N ARG A 373 5.13 -21.47 8.85
CA ARG A 373 4.53 -21.96 10.11
C ARG A 373 3.00 -21.88 10.08
N VAL A 374 2.46 -20.76 9.60
CA VAL A 374 1.00 -20.56 9.52
C VAL A 374 0.37 -21.51 8.49
N SER A 375 1.01 -21.70 7.34
CA SER A 375 0.59 -22.64 6.30
C SER A 375 0.52 -24.09 6.79
N ALA A 376 1.46 -24.49 7.65
CA ALA A 376 1.57 -25.86 8.17
C ALA A 376 0.84 -26.08 9.52
N ALA A 377 0.15 -25.07 10.04
CA ALA A 377 -0.51 -25.16 11.33
C ALA A 377 -1.72 -26.12 11.32
N PRO A 378 -2.05 -26.80 12.43
CA PRO A 378 -3.35 -27.41 12.59
C PRO A 378 -4.45 -26.33 12.41
N HIS A 379 -5.44 -26.57 11.58
CA HIS A 379 -6.45 -25.55 11.22
C HIS A 379 -5.86 -24.31 10.51
N ALA A 380 -4.89 -24.53 9.66
CA ALA A 380 -4.35 -23.50 8.80
C ALA A 380 -5.45 -22.88 7.93
N PRO A 381 -5.32 -21.60 7.54
CA PRO A 381 -6.28 -20.94 6.64
C PRO A 381 -6.31 -21.63 5.27
N GLU A 382 -7.39 -21.49 4.51
CA GLU A 382 -7.51 -22.08 3.18
C GLU A 382 -6.46 -21.52 2.21
N THR A 383 -6.17 -20.22 2.32
CA THR A 383 -5.14 -19.54 1.54
C THR A 383 -4.42 -18.49 2.37
N ILE A 384 -3.15 -18.26 2.02
CA ILE A 384 -2.35 -17.13 2.51
C ILE A 384 -1.88 -16.35 1.29
N SER A 385 -2.18 -15.06 1.23
CA SER A 385 -1.78 -14.20 0.11
C SER A 385 -1.05 -12.96 0.60
N VAL A 386 0.17 -12.74 0.07
CA VAL A 386 0.89 -11.48 0.23
C VAL A 386 0.48 -10.57 -0.91
N LEU A 387 -0.15 -9.44 -0.59
CA LEU A 387 -0.60 -8.43 -1.56
C LEU A 387 0.44 -7.33 -1.63
N SER A 388 0.75 -6.85 -2.84
CA SER A 388 1.69 -5.72 -2.96
C SER A 388 1.55 -4.93 -4.26
N GLY A 389 2.33 -3.87 -4.35
CA GLY A 389 2.40 -2.94 -5.47
C GLY A 389 3.80 -2.61 -5.94
N ASP A 390 4.14 -1.33 -6.00
CA ASP A 390 5.43 -0.70 -6.28
C ASP A 390 5.99 -0.92 -7.69
N VAL A 391 6.19 -2.15 -8.11
CA VAL A 391 7.00 -2.57 -9.28
C VAL A 391 6.38 -2.30 -10.66
N HIS A 392 5.33 -1.52 -10.74
CA HIS A 392 4.65 -1.07 -11.97
C HIS A 392 4.31 -2.19 -12.97
N HIS A 393 4.11 -3.41 -12.50
CA HIS A 393 3.55 -4.51 -13.26
C HIS A 393 2.82 -5.49 -12.34
N SER A 394 1.78 -6.14 -12.85
CA SER A 394 0.99 -7.09 -12.08
C SER A 394 1.42 -8.52 -12.37
N TYR A 395 1.42 -9.36 -11.35
CA TYR A 395 1.69 -10.79 -11.50
C TYR A 395 1.17 -11.61 -10.32
N VAL A 396 1.11 -12.91 -10.52
CA VAL A 396 0.78 -13.89 -9.50
C VAL A 396 1.91 -14.92 -9.42
N ALA A 397 2.48 -15.09 -8.24
CA ALA A 397 3.48 -16.14 -7.97
C ALA A 397 3.03 -17.01 -6.80
N GLN A 398 3.35 -18.29 -6.85
CA GLN A 398 3.11 -19.25 -5.78
C GLN A 398 4.42 -19.64 -5.11
N ALA A 399 4.47 -19.52 -3.80
CA ALA A 399 5.58 -19.99 -2.98
C ALA A 399 5.55 -21.52 -2.82
N ASP A 400 6.74 -22.12 -2.79
CA ASP A 400 6.94 -23.54 -2.51
C ASP A 400 7.98 -23.68 -1.38
N PHE A 401 7.52 -24.12 -0.22
CA PHE A 401 8.36 -24.36 0.95
C PHE A 401 8.88 -25.79 0.93
N SER A 402 10.17 -25.95 0.71
CA SER A 402 10.82 -27.26 0.63
C SER A 402 10.51 -28.14 1.85
N GLY A 403 9.94 -29.32 1.61
CA GLY A 403 9.63 -30.30 2.63
C GLY A 403 8.25 -30.17 3.31
N SER A 404 7.43 -29.20 2.92
CA SER A 404 6.05 -29.09 3.43
C SER A 404 5.11 -29.88 2.53
N VAL A 405 4.53 -30.95 3.04
CA VAL A 405 3.48 -31.72 2.35
C VAL A 405 2.15 -31.38 3.03
N GLY A 406 1.20 -30.79 2.30
CA GLY A 406 -0.18 -30.62 2.75
C GLY A 406 -0.49 -29.35 3.53
N GLY A 407 0.33 -28.28 3.43
CA GLY A 407 0.01 -26.95 3.99
C GLY A 407 -0.90 -26.11 3.10
N SER A 408 -1.38 -24.98 3.63
CA SER A 408 -2.13 -23.97 2.86
C SER A 408 -1.27 -23.42 1.72
N PRO A 409 -1.82 -23.19 0.52
CA PRO A 409 -1.11 -22.50 -0.54
C PRO A 409 -0.79 -21.06 -0.15
N VAL A 410 0.44 -20.63 -0.48
CA VAL A 410 0.92 -19.26 -0.21
C VAL A 410 1.23 -18.57 -1.52
N TYR A 411 0.70 -17.37 -1.70
CA TYR A 411 0.80 -16.60 -2.93
C TYR A 411 1.42 -15.22 -2.70
N GLN A 412 2.12 -14.72 -3.71
CA GLN A 412 2.38 -13.31 -3.93
C GLN A 412 1.45 -12.82 -5.02
N LEU A 413 0.64 -11.83 -4.71
CA LEU A 413 -0.31 -11.18 -5.62
C LEU A 413 0.11 -9.72 -5.77
N VAL A 414 0.53 -9.32 -6.95
CA VAL A 414 0.97 -7.95 -7.24
C VAL A 414 0.00 -7.30 -8.21
N CYS A 415 -0.48 -6.11 -7.88
CA CYS A 415 -1.29 -5.28 -8.76
C CYS A 415 -0.78 -3.84 -8.77
N SER A 416 -0.06 -3.49 -9.83
CA SER A 416 0.56 -2.19 -10.07
C SER A 416 0.80 -2.00 -11.58
N PRO A 417 0.68 -0.75 -12.07
CA PRO A 417 0.11 0.42 -11.43
C PRO A 417 -1.41 0.48 -11.61
N VAL A 418 -2.07 1.25 -10.74
CA VAL A 418 -3.47 1.66 -10.95
C VAL A 418 -3.56 2.78 -12.00
N HIS A 419 -2.65 3.74 -11.93
CA HIS A 419 -2.55 4.85 -12.89
C HIS A 419 -1.12 5.37 -12.94
N HIS A 420 -0.31 4.79 -13.80
CA HIS A 420 1.07 5.22 -14.06
C HIS A 420 1.60 4.58 -15.34
N SER A 421 2.62 5.17 -15.95
CA SER A 421 3.29 4.60 -17.11
C SER A 421 4.64 4.01 -16.76
N ILE A 422 5.06 2.99 -17.49
CA ILE A 422 6.38 2.36 -17.34
C ILE A 422 7.13 2.39 -18.69
N PRO A 423 8.42 2.74 -18.71
CA PRO A 423 9.23 2.67 -19.93
C PRO A 423 9.35 1.23 -20.44
N TRP A 424 9.29 1.05 -21.74
CA TRP A 424 9.31 -0.28 -22.39
C TRP A 424 10.55 -1.13 -22.02
N TYR A 425 11.70 -0.49 -21.80
CA TYR A 425 12.95 -1.20 -21.44
C TYR A 425 12.89 -1.76 -20.01
N VAL A 426 12.22 -1.07 -19.08
CA VAL A 426 11.96 -1.59 -17.73
C VAL A 426 11.03 -2.80 -17.82
N ALA A 427 9.96 -2.71 -18.61
CA ALA A 427 9.06 -3.84 -18.87
C ALA A 427 9.79 -5.06 -19.45
N ALA A 428 10.76 -4.84 -20.36
CA ALA A 428 11.59 -5.92 -20.91
C ALA A 428 12.49 -6.56 -19.83
N LEU A 429 13.09 -5.73 -18.94
CA LEU A 429 13.91 -6.22 -17.82
C LEU A 429 13.07 -7.05 -16.83
N MET A 430 11.87 -6.57 -16.47
CA MET A 430 10.97 -7.28 -15.56
C MET A 430 10.55 -8.65 -16.14
N ARG A 431 10.30 -8.75 -17.45
CA ARG A 431 10.06 -10.05 -18.11
C ARG A 431 11.28 -10.97 -18.04
N ALA A 432 12.47 -10.42 -18.30
CA ALA A 432 13.70 -11.17 -18.28
C ALA A 432 14.03 -11.76 -16.88
N ALA A 433 13.61 -11.10 -15.82
CA ALA A 433 13.83 -11.53 -14.43
C ALA A 433 13.16 -12.88 -14.09
N TRP A 434 12.15 -13.29 -14.89
CA TRP A 434 11.48 -14.60 -14.78
C TRP A 434 11.98 -15.64 -15.78
N PHE A 435 12.92 -15.27 -16.67
CA PHE A 435 13.40 -16.19 -17.70
C PHE A 435 14.37 -17.21 -17.11
N GLY A 436 13.98 -18.49 -17.10
CA GLY A 436 14.66 -19.57 -16.41
C GLY A 436 16.18 -19.68 -16.68
N PRO A 437 16.66 -19.63 -17.95
CA PRO A 437 18.10 -19.63 -18.25
C PRO A 437 18.86 -18.45 -17.62
N LEU A 438 18.29 -17.23 -17.64
CA LEU A 438 18.90 -16.07 -16.98
C LEU A 438 18.95 -16.25 -15.47
N VAL A 439 17.85 -16.70 -14.88
CA VAL A 439 17.78 -17.03 -13.44
C VAL A 439 18.86 -18.05 -13.06
N ALA A 440 19.06 -19.10 -13.85
CA ALA A 440 20.08 -20.11 -13.58
C ALA A 440 21.50 -19.52 -13.62
N VAL A 441 21.78 -18.64 -14.58
CA VAL A 441 23.08 -17.96 -14.70
C VAL A 441 23.31 -17.03 -13.50
N VAL A 442 22.35 -16.16 -13.18
CA VAL A 442 22.44 -15.23 -12.04
C VAL A 442 22.61 -16.01 -10.75
N ARG A 443 21.81 -17.03 -10.51
CA ARG A 443 21.88 -17.87 -9.31
C ARG A 443 23.24 -18.59 -9.19
N SER A 444 23.82 -19.05 -10.30
CA SER A 444 25.17 -19.61 -10.30
C SER A 444 26.25 -18.60 -9.89
N MET A 445 26.13 -17.35 -10.34
CA MET A 445 27.01 -16.26 -9.93
C MET A 445 26.85 -15.96 -8.44
N VAL A 446 25.62 -15.81 -7.96
CA VAL A 446 25.27 -15.53 -6.56
C VAL A 446 25.88 -16.56 -5.60
N ARG A 447 25.77 -17.85 -5.94
CA ARG A 447 26.38 -18.94 -5.16
C ARG A 447 27.90 -18.82 -5.08
N ARG A 448 28.57 -18.40 -6.17
CA ARG A 448 30.01 -18.16 -6.19
C ARG A 448 30.44 -17.02 -5.28
N TYR A 449 29.58 -16.03 -5.08
CA TYR A 449 29.80 -14.93 -4.11
C TYR A 449 29.52 -15.37 -2.66
N GLY A 450 29.06 -16.59 -2.42
CA GLY A 450 28.80 -17.13 -1.09
C GLY A 450 27.48 -16.67 -0.47
N VAL A 451 26.53 -16.19 -1.29
CA VAL A 451 25.18 -15.86 -0.82
C VAL A 451 24.35 -17.13 -0.73
N PRO A 452 23.80 -17.46 0.45
CA PRO A 452 22.90 -18.62 0.56
C PRO A 452 21.62 -18.35 -0.23
N GLY A 453 21.09 -19.37 -0.90
CA GLY A 453 19.78 -19.28 -1.55
C GLY A 453 18.66 -19.08 -0.52
N PRO A 454 17.49 -18.60 -0.94
CA PRO A 454 16.31 -18.53 -0.08
C PRO A 454 15.86 -19.94 0.36
N ALA A 455 15.21 -20.02 1.52
CA ALA A 455 14.69 -21.29 2.07
C ALA A 455 13.47 -21.83 1.30
N LEU A 456 12.91 -21.05 0.39
CA LEU A 456 11.77 -21.39 -0.47
C LEU A 456 12.11 -21.18 -1.93
N SER A 457 11.31 -21.79 -2.80
CA SER A 457 11.26 -21.46 -4.23
C SER A 457 9.88 -20.91 -4.57
N TRP A 458 9.75 -20.26 -5.72
CA TRP A 458 8.46 -19.80 -6.21
C TRP A 458 8.40 -19.84 -7.72
N ARG A 459 7.19 -19.96 -8.22
CA ARG A 459 6.90 -19.99 -9.64
C ARG A 459 5.87 -18.96 -10.03
N LEU A 460 6.04 -18.37 -11.20
CA LEU A 460 5.07 -17.49 -11.81
C LEU A 460 3.84 -18.29 -12.25
N LEU A 461 2.66 -17.89 -11.84
CA LEU A 461 1.39 -18.45 -12.30
C LEU A 461 0.75 -17.60 -13.41
N SER A 462 0.88 -16.27 -13.30
CA SER A 462 0.36 -15.32 -14.30
C SER A 462 1.23 -14.06 -14.32
N GLY A 463 1.38 -13.46 -15.48
CA GLY A 463 2.14 -12.22 -15.68
C GLY A 463 3.55 -12.46 -16.24
N PRO A 464 4.43 -11.44 -16.21
CA PRO A 464 4.13 -10.05 -15.84
C PRO A 464 3.18 -9.34 -16.81
N ILE A 465 2.18 -8.66 -16.26
CA ILE A 465 1.14 -7.90 -16.95
C ILE A 465 1.47 -6.41 -16.78
N PHE A 466 1.48 -5.65 -17.87
CA PHE A 466 1.82 -4.22 -17.87
C PHE A 466 0.62 -3.35 -18.26
N GLY A 467 0.61 -2.14 -17.73
CA GLY A 467 -0.45 -1.13 -17.89
C GLY A 467 -1.37 -1.07 -16.69
N ASN A 468 -2.19 -0.01 -16.64
CA ASN A 468 -3.04 0.30 -15.50
C ASN A 468 -4.04 -0.82 -15.23
N ALA A 469 -4.12 -1.27 -13.98
CA ALA A 469 -4.92 -2.42 -13.60
C ALA A 469 -5.46 -2.29 -12.16
N VAL A 470 -6.52 -3.03 -11.88
CA VAL A 470 -6.99 -3.33 -10.53
C VAL A 470 -7.13 -4.83 -10.37
N ALA A 471 -6.95 -5.32 -9.16
CA ALA A 471 -7.16 -6.72 -8.83
C ALA A 471 -8.32 -6.86 -7.85
N THR A 472 -9.15 -7.88 -8.06
CA THR A 472 -10.26 -8.23 -7.19
C THR A 472 -10.09 -9.63 -6.64
N LEU A 473 -10.10 -9.75 -5.31
CA LEU A 473 -10.20 -11.03 -4.60
C LEU A 473 -11.64 -11.26 -4.18
N VAL A 474 -12.15 -12.44 -4.44
CA VAL A 474 -13.49 -12.88 -4.04
C VAL A 474 -13.35 -14.10 -3.15
N PHE A 475 -13.82 -13.99 -1.91
CA PHE A 475 -13.82 -15.07 -0.93
C PHE A 475 -15.27 -15.55 -0.73
N SER A 476 -15.52 -16.81 -1.04
CA SER A 476 -16.82 -17.45 -0.86
C SER A 476 -16.63 -18.71 -0.01
N ASP A 477 -16.98 -18.63 1.26
CA ASP A 477 -16.66 -19.66 2.25
C ASP A 477 -15.17 -20.02 2.21
N ARG A 478 -14.87 -21.27 1.84
CA ARG A 478 -13.49 -21.80 1.74
C ARG A 478 -12.82 -21.52 0.39
N ASN A 479 -13.51 -20.90 -0.57
CA ASN A 479 -12.97 -20.63 -1.89
C ASN A 479 -12.44 -19.22 -1.99
N ALA A 480 -11.34 -19.06 -2.72
CA ALA A 480 -10.74 -17.77 -3.05
C ALA A 480 -10.42 -17.70 -4.54
N GLU A 481 -10.82 -16.61 -5.17
CA GLU A 481 -10.58 -16.33 -6.57
C GLU A 481 -9.96 -14.94 -6.72
N LEU A 482 -8.99 -14.83 -7.62
CA LEU A 482 -8.37 -13.57 -8.02
C LEU A 482 -8.70 -13.27 -9.47
N VAL A 483 -9.11 -12.04 -9.75
CA VAL A 483 -9.23 -11.49 -11.10
C VAL A 483 -8.37 -10.23 -11.19
N ILE A 484 -7.47 -10.15 -12.18
CA ILE A 484 -6.73 -8.93 -12.52
C ILE A 484 -7.35 -8.38 -13.81
N GLU A 485 -7.75 -7.12 -13.77
CA GLU A 485 -8.40 -6.43 -14.87
C GLU A 485 -7.62 -5.17 -15.25
N LYS A 486 -7.41 -4.96 -16.55
CA LYS A 486 -6.76 -3.76 -17.09
C LYS A 486 -7.78 -2.74 -17.55
N SER A 487 -7.45 -1.47 -17.37
CA SER A 487 -8.22 -0.40 -18.00
C SER A 487 -7.91 -0.34 -19.50
N GLY A 488 -8.92 -0.55 -20.32
CA GLY A 488 -8.86 -0.39 -21.77
C GLY A 488 -9.08 1.08 -22.20
N THR A 489 -8.65 1.41 -23.41
CA THR A 489 -8.87 2.75 -24.02
C THR A 489 -10.35 3.11 -24.17
N GLY A 490 -11.24 2.13 -24.12
CA GLY A 490 -12.69 2.31 -24.15
C GLY A 490 -13.33 2.65 -22.80
N GLY A 491 -12.53 2.83 -21.72
CA GLY A 491 -13.05 3.13 -20.38
C GLY A 491 -13.75 1.93 -19.74
N GLN A 492 -13.31 0.71 -20.05
CA GLN A 492 -13.82 -0.54 -19.48
C GLN A 492 -12.65 -1.30 -18.83
N LEU A 493 -12.96 -2.11 -17.82
CA LEU A 493 -12.03 -3.08 -17.25
C LEU A 493 -12.15 -4.40 -18.00
N GLU A 494 -11.02 -4.90 -18.48
CA GLU A 494 -10.91 -6.15 -19.23
C GLU A 494 -10.12 -7.18 -18.41
N PRO A 495 -10.67 -8.38 -18.11
CA PRO A 495 -9.97 -9.41 -17.37
C PRO A 495 -8.78 -9.93 -18.19
N VAL A 496 -7.60 -9.89 -17.56
CA VAL A 496 -6.33 -10.37 -18.17
C VAL A 496 -5.75 -11.57 -17.42
N SER A 497 -6.22 -11.82 -16.22
CA SER A 497 -5.86 -13.01 -15.42
C SER A 497 -6.99 -13.37 -14.48
N GLN A 498 -7.31 -14.66 -14.38
CA GLN A 498 -8.30 -15.20 -13.44
C GLN A 498 -7.74 -16.49 -12.88
N ILE A 499 -7.62 -16.59 -11.55
CA ILE A 499 -6.98 -17.72 -10.86
C ILE A 499 -7.79 -18.09 -9.64
N THR A 500 -8.13 -19.38 -9.51
CA THR A 500 -8.62 -19.96 -8.26
C THR A 500 -7.43 -20.24 -7.35
N LEU A 501 -7.41 -19.64 -6.16
CA LEU A 501 -6.33 -19.74 -5.20
C LEU A 501 -6.46 -20.92 -4.25
N THR A 502 -7.64 -21.49 -4.12
CA THR A 502 -7.88 -22.73 -3.38
C THR A 502 -7.74 -23.94 -4.30
N ASP A 503 -7.27 -25.07 -3.76
CA ASP A 503 -7.22 -26.31 -4.54
C ASP A 503 -8.64 -26.72 -4.94
N PRO A 504 -8.98 -26.75 -6.26
CA PRO A 504 -10.32 -27.08 -6.74
C PRO A 504 -10.74 -28.52 -6.42
N ASN A 505 -9.81 -29.38 -6.04
CA ASN A 505 -10.08 -30.79 -5.73
C ASN A 505 -10.18 -31.08 -4.23
N GLY A 506 -9.92 -30.09 -3.37
CA GLY A 506 -10.03 -30.23 -1.91
C GLY A 506 -9.16 -31.36 -1.31
N GLN A 507 -8.11 -31.75 -2.01
CA GLN A 507 -7.18 -32.76 -1.53
C GLN A 507 -6.15 -32.08 -0.63
N ARG A 508 -6.40 -32.14 0.66
CA ARG A 508 -5.40 -31.94 1.70
C ARG A 508 -4.97 -33.24 2.29
#